data_628b817f3e829b96d379f6ff56ab22ec
#
_entry.id   628b817f3e829b96d379f6ff56ab22ec
#
_cell.length_a   1.000
_cell.length_b   1.000
_cell.length_c   1.000
_cell.angle_alpha   90.00
_cell.angle_beta   90.00
_cell.angle_gamma   90.00
#
_symmetry.space_group_name_H-M   'P 1'
#
loop_
_entity.id
_entity.type
_entity.pdbx_description
1 polymer ?
#
loop_
_entity_poly.entity_id
_entity_poly.type
_entity_poly.pdbx_seq_one_letter_code
_entity_poly.pdbx_strand_id
1 'polypeptide(L)'
;QDAFVFISVGELNENKNHSTVIRALAKADIANSYYLICGEGKLKQQHFELAQKLGFSEKVKLLGFRTDVSEILRACDCFVFPSFREGLSVSLMEAMAAGLPCIASRIRGNVDLLEESRYLFEPADESALCQLLKDAANGVQTEQECAQNREMLKRYDIENVSKEMRSIYSAVIEGTTTNENSTSTKK
;
A
#
# COMPACT_ATOMS: atom_id res chain seq x y z
N GLN A 1 13.49 -2.78 24.93
CA GLN A 1 12.97 -3.33 23.66
C GLN A 1 12.47 -2.16 22.84
N ASP A 2 12.98 -2.00 21.64
CA ASP A 2 12.60 -0.89 20.78
C ASP A 2 11.11 -0.99 20.39
N ALA A 3 10.48 0.14 20.13
CA ALA A 3 9.07 0.19 19.74
C ALA A 3 8.90 -0.37 18.33
N PHE A 4 7.82 -1.12 18.06
CA PHE A 4 7.45 -1.54 16.71
C PHE A 4 6.43 -0.55 16.12
N VAL A 5 6.75 0.03 14.98
CA VAL A 5 5.97 1.11 14.38
C VAL A 5 5.30 0.68 13.09
N PHE A 6 3.98 0.56 13.13
CA PHE A 6 3.14 0.42 11.95
C PHE A 6 2.83 1.79 11.35
N ILE A 7 2.73 1.88 10.03
CA ILE A 7 2.40 3.12 9.34
C ILE A 7 1.41 2.89 8.19
N SER A 8 0.50 3.85 8.01
CA SER A 8 -0.33 4.01 6.80
C SER A 8 -0.17 5.41 6.23
N VAL A 9 -0.26 5.53 4.91
CA VAL A 9 -0.22 6.80 4.20
C VAL A 9 -1.45 6.91 3.30
N GLY A 10 -2.25 7.95 3.50
CA GLY A 10 -3.45 8.19 2.70
C GLY A 10 -4.46 9.10 3.38
N GLU A 11 -5.44 9.57 2.60
CA GLU A 11 -6.52 10.42 3.09
C GLU A 11 -7.34 9.72 4.19
N LEU A 12 -7.75 10.45 5.21
CA LEU A 12 -8.60 9.95 6.29
C LEU A 12 -10.07 9.92 5.85
N ASN A 13 -10.40 8.95 4.99
CA ASN A 13 -11.74 8.70 4.45
C ASN A 13 -12.15 7.23 4.59
N GLU A 14 -13.40 6.92 4.24
CA GLU A 14 -13.95 5.57 4.37
C GLU A 14 -13.22 4.54 3.48
N ASN A 15 -12.79 4.96 2.28
CA ASN A 15 -12.11 4.07 1.35
C ASN A 15 -10.76 3.58 1.89
N LYS A 16 -10.01 4.44 2.57
CA LYS A 16 -8.69 4.09 3.15
C LYS A 16 -8.78 3.22 4.40
N ASN A 17 -9.95 3.10 5.02
CA ASN A 17 -10.30 2.10 6.03
C ASN A 17 -9.33 1.98 7.24
N HIS A 18 -8.69 3.08 7.64
CA HIS A 18 -7.76 3.09 8.78
C HIS A 18 -8.41 2.60 10.09
N SER A 19 -9.73 2.74 10.23
CA SER A 19 -10.48 2.26 11.39
C SER A 19 -10.33 0.75 11.63
N THR A 20 -10.22 -0.05 10.57
CA THR A 20 -10.00 -1.50 10.69
C THR A 20 -8.62 -1.80 11.29
N VAL A 21 -7.58 -1.03 10.90
CA VAL A 21 -6.24 -1.17 11.51
C VAL A 21 -6.25 -0.79 12.98
N ILE A 22 -6.92 0.32 13.36
CA ILE A 22 -7.03 0.74 14.76
C ILE A 22 -7.69 -0.36 15.60
N ARG A 23 -8.78 -0.96 15.12
CA ARG A 23 -9.46 -2.08 15.82
C ARG A 23 -8.58 -3.33 15.89
N ALA A 24 -7.94 -3.70 14.78
CA ALA A 24 -7.09 -4.88 14.75
C ALA A 24 -5.88 -4.75 15.67
N LEU A 25 -5.22 -3.59 15.73
CA LEU A 25 -4.10 -3.33 16.62
C LEU A 25 -4.51 -3.31 18.10
N ALA A 26 -5.65 -2.69 18.43
CA ALA A 26 -6.17 -2.72 19.79
C ALA A 26 -6.48 -4.16 20.25
N LYS A 27 -7.01 -5.00 19.34
CA LYS A 27 -7.28 -6.43 19.61
C LYS A 27 -6.01 -7.28 19.64
N ALA A 28 -5.02 -6.95 18.83
CA ALA A 28 -3.75 -7.66 18.77
C ALA A 28 -2.95 -7.52 20.07
N ASP A 29 -3.11 -6.41 20.77
CA ASP A 29 -2.44 -6.09 22.04
C ASP A 29 -0.91 -6.32 22.00
N ILE A 30 -0.30 -5.83 20.93
CA ILE A 30 1.15 -5.95 20.73
C ILE A 30 1.86 -4.99 21.68
N ALA A 31 2.71 -5.53 22.55
CA ALA A 31 3.48 -4.73 23.48
C ALA A 31 4.39 -3.73 22.74
N ASN A 32 4.49 -2.51 23.29
CA ASN A 32 5.33 -1.43 22.75
C ASN A 32 5.19 -1.20 21.24
N SER A 33 3.95 -1.24 20.72
CA SER A 33 3.66 -0.94 19.33
C SER A 33 2.94 0.39 19.17
N TYR A 34 3.17 1.06 18.03
CA TYR A 34 2.54 2.33 17.65
C TYR A 34 1.98 2.25 16.23
N TYR A 35 0.97 3.06 15.97
CA TYR A 35 0.39 3.21 14.65
C TYR A 35 0.42 4.68 14.21
N LEU A 36 1.18 4.97 13.18
CA LEU A 36 1.28 6.29 12.56
C LEU A 36 0.37 6.36 11.33
N ILE A 37 -0.33 7.47 11.16
CA ILE A 37 -1.13 7.73 9.96
C ILE A 37 -0.72 9.08 9.38
N CYS A 38 -0.11 9.05 8.19
CA CYS A 38 0.20 10.23 7.40
C CYS A 38 -0.96 10.54 6.46
N GLY A 39 -1.63 11.65 6.67
CA GLY A 39 -2.74 12.12 5.85
C GLY A 39 -3.73 12.97 6.63
N GLU A 40 -4.60 13.62 5.89
CA GLU A 40 -5.70 14.40 6.42
C GLU A 40 -7.03 13.93 5.81
N GLY A 41 -8.16 14.29 6.41
CA GLY A 41 -9.47 13.97 5.88
C GLY A 41 -10.56 14.04 6.94
N LYS A 42 -11.79 13.86 6.47
CA LYS A 42 -13.02 14.05 7.26
C LYS A 42 -13.15 13.09 8.47
N LEU A 43 -12.47 11.94 8.43
CA LEU A 43 -12.56 10.95 9.49
C LEU A 43 -11.51 11.11 10.62
N LYS A 44 -10.71 12.19 10.62
CA LYS A 44 -9.68 12.43 11.63
C LYS A 44 -10.22 12.32 13.05
N GLN A 45 -11.30 13.04 13.34
CA GLN A 45 -11.92 13.04 14.68
C GLN A 45 -12.48 11.66 15.05
N GLN A 46 -13.14 10.98 14.10
CA GLN A 46 -13.69 9.62 14.33
C GLN A 46 -12.60 8.59 14.62
N HIS A 47 -11.44 8.67 13.95
CA HIS A 47 -10.32 7.78 14.23
C HIS A 47 -9.73 8.01 15.62
N PHE A 48 -9.63 9.27 16.04
CA PHE A 48 -9.18 9.61 17.39
C PHE A 48 -10.16 9.08 18.46
N GLU A 49 -11.45 9.32 18.29
CA GLU A 49 -12.50 8.82 19.21
C GLU A 49 -12.55 7.29 19.27
N LEU A 50 -12.38 6.62 18.12
CA LEU A 50 -12.28 5.16 18.06
C LEU A 50 -11.10 4.65 18.86
N ALA A 51 -9.92 5.25 18.68
CA ALA A 51 -8.73 4.89 19.42
C ALA A 51 -8.90 5.10 20.94
N GLN A 52 -9.54 6.22 21.35
CA GLN A 52 -9.87 6.46 22.75
C GLN A 52 -10.82 5.41 23.32
N LYS A 53 -11.91 5.10 22.60
CA LYS A 53 -12.88 4.10 23.02
C LYS A 53 -12.27 2.71 23.22
N LEU A 54 -11.23 2.39 22.45
CA LEU A 54 -10.51 1.12 22.52
C LEU A 54 -9.33 1.14 23.52
N GLY A 55 -9.09 2.25 24.22
CA GLY A 55 -7.94 2.40 25.12
C GLY A 55 -6.59 2.41 24.39
N PHE A 56 -6.58 2.75 23.10
CA PHE A 56 -5.40 2.68 22.22
C PHE A 56 -4.90 4.07 21.74
N SER A 57 -5.48 5.17 22.26
CA SER A 57 -5.21 6.55 21.81
C SER A 57 -3.74 6.98 21.95
N GLU A 58 -3.06 6.54 23.00
CA GLU A 58 -1.64 6.88 23.20
C GLU A 58 -0.72 6.24 22.15
N LYS A 59 -1.16 5.15 21.54
CA LYS A 59 -0.41 4.39 20.55
C LYS A 59 -0.75 4.78 19.08
N VAL A 60 -1.83 5.54 18.84
CA VAL A 60 -2.22 6.03 17.50
C VAL A 60 -1.81 7.49 17.35
N LYS A 61 -1.02 7.80 16.32
CA LYS A 61 -0.55 9.15 16.02
C LYS A 61 -1.01 9.57 14.63
N LEU A 62 -1.90 10.55 14.57
CA LEU A 62 -2.38 11.16 13.32
C LEU A 62 -1.42 12.32 12.97
N LEU A 63 -0.50 12.09 12.03
CA LEU A 63 0.59 13.02 11.70
C LEU A 63 0.17 14.18 10.79
N GLY A 64 -1.08 14.12 10.26
CA GLY A 64 -1.55 15.10 9.28
C GLY A 64 -0.88 14.91 7.90
N PHE A 65 -0.99 15.93 7.05
CA PHE A 65 -0.33 15.94 5.75
C PHE A 65 1.19 16.10 5.94
N ARG A 66 1.97 15.23 5.26
CA ARG A 66 3.43 15.21 5.36
C ARG A 66 4.05 15.25 3.96
N THR A 67 5.14 15.99 3.81
CA THR A 67 5.96 16.05 2.58
C THR A 67 7.21 15.19 2.65
N ASP A 68 7.57 14.72 3.84
CA ASP A 68 8.74 13.90 4.16
C ASP A 68 8.34 12.43 4.38
N VAL A 69 7.31 11.94 3.68
CA VAL A 69 6.78 10.58 3.83
C VAL A 69 7.85 9.52 3.64
N SER A 70 8.76 9.70 2.67
CA SER A 70 9.83 8.74 2.40
C SER A 70 10.82 8.58 3.57
N GLU A 71 11.05 9.64 4.35
CA GLU A 71 11.89 9.60 5.55
C GLU A 71 11.18 8.91 6.70
N ILE A 72 9.87 9.22 6.87
CA ILE A 72 9.05 8.58 7.89
C ILE A 72 8.92 7.08 7.63
N LEU A 73 8.70 6.66 6.38
CA LEU A 73 8.63 5.24 6.01
C LEU A 73 9.91 4.49 6.40
N ARG A 74 11.10 5.08 6.16
CA ARG A 74 12.39 4.44 6.54
C ARG A 74 12.59 4.31 8.05
N ALA A 75 11.85 5.07 8.84
CA ALA A 75 11.90 5.02 10.31
C ALA A 75 10.84 4.11 10.93
N CYS A 76 10.02 3.45 10.11
CA CYS A 76 8.96 2.54 10.54
C CYS A 76 9.34 1.09 10.23
N ASP A 77 8.59 0.15 10.83
CA ASP A 77 8.88 -1.28 10.76
C ASP A 77 7.92 -2.04 9.81
N CYS A 78 6.69 -1.55 9.61
CA CYS A 78 5.72 -2.21 8.75
C CYS A 78 4.70 -1.22 8.18
N PHE A 79 4.46 -1.31 6.88
CA PHE A 79 3.41 -0.55 6.19
C PHE A 79 2.10 -1.34 6.15
N VAL A 80 0.99 -0.69 6.49
CA VAL A 80 -0.35 -1.30 6.48
C VAL A 80 -1.27 -0.51 5.56
N PHE A 81 -1.85 -1.18 4.55
CA PHE A 81 -2.66 -0.55 3.52
C PHE A 81 -4.04 -1.22 3.40
N PRO A 82 -5.03 -0.81 4.21
CA PRO A 82 -6.31 -1.50 4.39
C PRO A 82 -7.42 -1.05 3.44
N SER A 83 -7.12 -0.34 2.36
CA SER A 83 -8.09 0.30 1.47
C SER A 83 -9.12 -0.68 0.89
N PHE A 84 -10.35 -0.24 0.71
CA PHE A 84 -11.40 -1.01 0.04
C PHE A 84 -11.26 -1.01 -1.48
N ARG A 85 -10.72 0.05 -2.07
CA ARG A 85 -10.54 0.19 -3.53
C ARG A 85 -9.34 1.05 -3.83
N GLU A 86 -8.49 0.57 -4.73
CA GLU A 86 -7.36 1.32 -5.29
C GLU A 86 -7.18 0.92 -6.77
N GLY A 87 -6.65 1.87 -7.55
CA GLY A 87 -5.96 1.54 -8.78
C GLY A 87 -4.54 1.09 -8.47
N LEU A 88 -3.54 1.73 -9.05
CA LEU A 88 -2.14 1.53 -8.68
C LEU A 88 -1.79 2.50 -7.53
N SER A 89 -1.45 1.98 -6.36
CA SER A 89 -1.21 2.82 -5.18
C SER A 89 0.23 3.31 -5.08
N VAL A 90 0.42 4.62 -5.23
CA VAL A 90 1.73 5.27 -5.05
C VAL A 90 2.27 5.05 -3.63
N SER A 91 1.44 5.19 -2.59
CA SER A 91 1.89 5.03 -1.21
C SER A 91 2.34 3.60 -0.88
N LEU A 92 1.71 2.58 -1.48
CA LEU A 92 2.19 1.20 -1.35
C LEU A 92 3.54 1.02 -2.08
N MET A 93 3.68 1.57 -3.29
CA MET A 93 4.96 1.53 -4.01
C MET A 93 6.08 2.26 -3.26
N GLU A 94 5.80 3.40 -2.62
CA GLU A 94 6.77 4.12 -1.77
C GLU A 94 7.22 3.28 -0.57
N ALA A 95 6.29 2.57 0.09
CA ALA A 95 6.61 1.68 1.19
C ALA A 95 7.46 0.48 0.73
N MET A 96 7.11 -0.14 -0.41
CA MET A 96 7.90 -1.21 -1.02
C MET A 96 9.31 -0.73 -1.39
N ALA A 97 9.44 0.48 -1.95
CA ALA A 97 10.73 1.10 -2.29
C ALA A 97 11.58 1.38 -1.05
N ALA A 98 10.94 1.79 0.05
CA ALA A 98 11.61 1.97 1.34
C ALA A 98 12.08 0.64 1.95
N GLY A 99 11.66 -0.50 1.41
CA GLY A 99 12.01 -1.83 1.87
C GLY A 99 11.18 -2.31 3.06
N LEU A 100 10.05 -1.68 3.33
CA LEU A 100 9.18 -2.07 4.42
C LEU A 100 8.44 -3.39 4.10
N PRO A 101 8.25 -4.24 5.10
CA PRO A 101 7.17 -5.21 5.11
C PRO A 101 5.83 -4.51 4.82
N CYS A 102 5.02 -5.08 3.91
CA CYS A 102 3.74 -4.50 3.50
C CYS A 102 2.60 -5.47 3.76
N ILE A 103 1.66 -5.07 4.61
CA ILE A 103 0.37 -5.76 4.81
C ILE A 103 -0.69 -4.96 4.06
N ALA A 104 -1.41 -5.57 3.12
CA ALA A 104 -2.39 -4.85 2.32
C ALA A 104 -3.69 -5.63 2.15
N SER A 105 -4.78 -4.90 1.89
CA SER A 105 -6.05 -5.52 1.53
C SER A 105 -5.94 -6.23 0.18
N ARG A 106 -6.61 -7.39 0.05
CA ARG A 106 -6.68 -8.18 -1.19
C ARG A 106 -7.64 -7.54 -2.19
N ILE A 107 -7.18 -6.48 -2.83
CA ILE A 107 -7.88 -5.78 -3.90
C ILE A 107 -6.98 -5.73 -5.13
N ARG A 108 -7.59 -5.56 -6.32
CA ARG A 108 -6.89 -5.68 -7.60
C ARG A 108 -5.55 -4.92 -7.63
N GLY A 109 -5.55 -3.63 -7.33
CA GLY A 109 -4.33 -2.81 -7.41
C GLY A 109 -3.22 -3.23 -6.43
N ASN A 110 -3.57 -3.80 -5.27
CA ASN A 110 -2.60 -4.31 -4.31
C ASN A 110 -2.08 -5.70 -4.72
N VAL A 111 -2.95 -6.56 -5.29
CA VAL A 111 -2.55 -7.86 -5.84
C VAL A 111 -1.60 -7.68 -7.02
N ASP A 112 -1.84 -6.68 -7.88
CA ASP A 112 -0.94 -6.37 -9.00
C ASP A 112 0.49 -5.98 -8.52
N LEU A 113 0.63 -5.40 -7.33
CA LEU A 113 1.91 -5.00 -6.74
C LEU A 113 2.57 -6.08 -5.86
N LEU A 114 1.77 -6.80 -5.07
CA LEU A 114 2.25 -7.76 -4.07
C LEU A 114 2.09 -9.22 -4.52
N GLU A 115 1.52 -9.45 -5.72
CA GLU A 115 1.19 -10.77 -6.26
C GLU A 115 0.37 -11.63 -5.26
N GLU A 116 0.65 -12.92 -5.15
CA GLU A 116 -0.01 -13.84 -4.21
C GLU A 116 0.63 -13.82 -2.81
N SER A 117 1.01 -12.62 -2.35
CA SER A 117 1.61 -12.46 -1.02
C SER A 117 0.68 -12.98 0.09
N ARG A 118 1.23 -13.70 1.04
CA ARG A 118 0.54 -14.16 2.26
C ARG A 118 0.13 -13.00 3.20
N TYR A 119 0.63 -11.81 2.94
CA TYR A 119 0.31 -10.60 3.71
C TYR A 119 -0.87 -9.80 3.13
N LEU A 120 -1.60 -10.40 2.19
CA LEU A 120 -2.87 -9.88 1.69
C LEU A 120 -4.03 -10.43 2.53
N PHE A 121 -4.94 -9.55 2.93
CA PHE A 121 -6.13 -9.90 3.69
C PHE A 121 -7.40 -9.30 3.05
N GLU A 122 -8.55 -9.94 3.26
CA GLU A 122 -9.82 -9.39 2.81
C GLU A 122 -10.14 -8.08 3.56
N PRO A 123 -10.52 -6.98 2.89
CA PRO A 123 -10.59 -5.63 3.49
C PRO A 123 -11.44 -5.51 4.76
N ALA A 124 -12.44 -6.39 4.94
CA ALA A 124 -13.31 -6.44 6.12
C ALA A 124 -12.86 -7.47 7.16
N ASP A 125 -11.83 -8.28 6.89
CA ASP A 125 -11.36 -9.32 7.80
C ASP A 125 -10.38 -8.76 8.84
N GLU A 126 -10.95 -8.19 9.90
CA GLU A 126 -10.20 -7.67 11.05
C GLU A 126 -9.40 -8.76 11.77
N SER A 127 -9.88 -10.00 11.75
CA SER A 127 -9.21 -11.11 12.44
C SER A 127 -7.96 -11.56 11.69
N ALA A 128 -8.03 -11.69 10.37
CA ALA A 128 -6.87 -11.96 9.53
C ALA A 128 -5.84 -10.81 9.68
N LEU A 129 -6.28 -9.55 9.61
CA LEU A 129 -5.38 -8.41 9.81
C LEU A 129 -4.71 -8.45 11.19
N CYS A 130 -5.45 -8.74 12.25
CA CYS A 130 -4.91 -8.85 13.60
C CYS A 130 -3.77 -9.90 13.66
N GLN A 131 -3.93 -11.05 12.99
CA GLN A 131 -2.89 -12.07 12.96
C GLN A 131 -1.66 -11.61 12.16
N LEU A 132 -1.85 -11.00 11.00
CA LEU A 132 -0.76 -10.46 10.18
C LEU A 132 0.05 -9.38 10.91
N LEU A 133 -0.61 -8.52 11.69
CA LEU A 133 0.07 -7.51 12.51
C LEU A 133 0.93 -8.16 13.60
N LYS A 134 0.45 -9.23 14.25
CA LYS A 134 1.25 -10.00 15.21
C LYS A 134 2.44 -10.68 14.55
N ASP A 135 2.23 -11.28 13.40
CA ASP A 135 3.28 -11.97 12.64
C ASP A 135 4.38 -10.98 12.22
N ALA A 136 4.01 -9.79 11.75
CA ALA A 136 4.95 -8.74 11.41
C ALA A 136 5.77 -8.30 12.63
N ALA A 137 5.13 -8.04 13.77
CA ALA A 137 5.81 -7.62 14.99
C ALA A 137 6.73 -8.71 15.58
N ASN A 138 6.48 -9.97 15.25
CA ASN A 138 7.32 -11.11 15.62
C ASN A 138 8.43 -11.43 14.57
N GLY A 139 8.59 -10.56 13.56
CA GLY A 139 9.65 -10.72 12.55
C GLY A 139 9.41 -11.87 11.57
N VAL A 140 8.15 -12.28 11.35
CA VAL A 140 7.82 -13.37 10.42
C VAL A 140 8.03 -12.97 8.95
N GLN A 141 7.95 -11.67 8.63
CA GLN A 141 8.30 -11.16 7.30
C GLN A 141 9.81 -11.17 7.10
N THR A 142 10.24 -11.79 6.02
CA THR A 142 11.67 -11.96 5.73
C THR A 142 12.21 -10.80 4.90
N GLU A 143 13.50 -10.51 5.04
CA GLU A 143 14.21 -9.57 4.19
C GLU A 143 14.11 -9.95 2.70
N GLN A 144 14.02 -11.25 2.40
CA GLN A 144 13.84 -11.76 1.05
C GLN A 144 12.50 -11.32 0.43
N GLU A 145 11.40 -11.34 1.20
CA GLU A 145 10.08 -10.90 0.73
C GLU A 145 10.09 -9.38 0.44
N CYS A 146 10.73 -8.60 1.30
CA CYS A 146 10.92 -7.16 1.05
C CYS A 146 11.78 -6.89 -0.18
N ALA A 147 12.81 -7.72 -0.44
CA ALA A 147 13.63 -7.63 -1.64
C ALA A 147 12.84 -7.98 -2.91
N GLN A 148 11.96 -8.99 -2.85
CA GLN A 148 11.05 -9.34 -3.96
C GLN A 148 10.09 -8.19 -4.27
N ASN A 149 9.52 -7.54 -3.24
CA ASN A 149 8.67 -6.37 -3.42
C ASN A 149 9.42 -5.23 -4.14
N ARG A 150 10.68 -4.96 -3.78
CA ARG A 150 11.51 -3.96 -4.49
C ARG A 150 11.79 -4.34 -5.94
N GLU A 151 12.03 -5.62 -6.22
CA GLU A 151 12.25 -6.10 -7.58
C GLU A 151 11.01 -5.92 -8.46
N MET A 152 9.81 -6.19 -7.90
CA MET A 152 8.54 -5.96 -8.57
C MET A 152 8.37 -4.51 -9.03
N LEU A 153 8.84 -3.54 -8.25
CA LEU A 153 8.73 -2.12 -8.58
C LEU A 153 9.47 -1.73 -9.87
N LYS A 154 10.49 -2.48 -10.29
CA LYS A 154 11.20 -2.20 -11.56
C LYS A 154 10.28 -2.22 -12.77
N ARG A 155 9.16 -2.96 -12.71
CA ARG A 155 8.14 -2.96 -13.78
C ARG A 155 7.46 -1.61 -13.93
N TYR A 156 7.40 -0.84 -12.84
CA TYR A 156 6.74 0.47 -12.78
C TYR A 156 7.73 1.64 -12.87
N ASP A 157 9.00 1.36 -13.15
CA ASP A 157 10.00 2.38 -13.42
C ASP A 157 9.63 3.17 -14.67
N ILE A 158 9.83 4.49 -14.62
CA ILE A 158 9.45 5.42 -15.69
C ILE A 158 10.10 5.06 -17.03
N GLU A 159 11.32 4.53 -17.01
CA GLU A 159 12.05 4.12 -18.23
C GLU A 159 11.38 2.90 -18.85
N ASN A 160 11.04 1.89 -18.05
CA ASN A 160 10.36 0.67 -18.51
C ASN A 160 8.96 0.96 -19.03
N VAL A 161 8.16 1.71 -18.27
CA VAL A 161 6.80 2.12 -18.69
C VAL A 161 6.86 2.94 -19.98
N SER A 162 7.81 3.89 -20.09
CA SER A 162 7.97 4.71 -21.30
C SER A 162 8.37 3.88 -22.51
N LYS A 163 9.20 2.86 -22.33
CA LYS A 163 9.62 1.93 -23.40
C LYS A 163 8.44 1.10 -23.91
N GLU A 164 7.64 0.54 -22.99
CA GLU A 164 6.45 -0.23 -23.35
C GLU A 164 5.41 0.65 -24.07
N MET A 165 5.15 1.84 -23.56
CA MET A 165 4.23 2.79 -24.19
C MET A 165 4.68 3.13 -25.62
N ARG A 166 5.95 3.44 -25.83
CA ARG A 166 6.49 3.70 -27.18
C ARG A 166 6.31 2.51 -28.12
N SER A 167 6.55 1.29 -27.64
CA SER A 167 6.35 0.07 -28.41
C SER A 167 4.89 -0.09 -28.86
N ILE A 168 3.93 0.15 -27.95
CA ILE A 168 2.50 0.08 -28.26
C ILE A 168 2.11 1.13 -29.30
N TYR A 169 2.55 2.39 -29.11
CA TYR A 169 2.25 3.45 -30.09
C TYR A 169 2.86 3.18 -31.46
N SER A 170 4.10 2.69 -31.54
CA SER A 170 4.73 2.33 -32.80
C SER A 170 3.96 1.23 -33.53
N ALA A 171 3.54 0.18 -32.80
CA ALA A 171 2.76 -0.92 -33.40
C ALA A 171 1.40 -0.44 -33.94
N VAL A 172 0.72 0.49 -33.24
CA VAL A 172 -0.55 1.06 -33.68
C VAL A 172 -0.34 1.92 -34.95
N ILE A 173 0.70 2.75 -34.99
CA ILE A 173 1.02 3.62 -36.14
C ILE A 173 1.37 2.76 -37.37
N GLU A 174 2.21 1.74 -37.21
CA GLU A 174 2.58 0.82 -38.29
C GLU A 174 1.38 0.00 -38.80
N GLY A 175 0.51 -0.46 -37.89
CA GLY A 175 -0.73 -1.17 -38.25
C GLY A 175 -1.73 -0.27 -38.99
N THR A 176 -1.77 1.02 -38.73
CA THR A 176 -2.63 1.99 -39.44
C THR A 176 -2.09 2.27 -40.84
N THR A 177 -0.76 2.32 -40.99
CA THR A 177 -0.12 2.55 -42.32
C THR A 177 -0.33 1.38 -43.27
N THR A 178 -0.40 0.15 -42.78
CA THR A 178 -0.67 -1.04 -43.64
C THR A 178 -2.12 -1.10 -44.15
N ASN A 179 -3.10 -0.54 -43.43
CA ASN A 179 -4.49 -0.49 -43.86
C ASN A 179 -4.78 0.60 -44.90
N GLU A 180 -4.07 1.70 -44.93
CA GLU A 180 -4.24 2.77 -45.90
C GLU A 180 -3.64 2.39 -47.28
N ASN A 181 -2.59 1.57 -47.31
CA ASN A 181 -1.99 1.12 -48.58
C ASN A 181 -2.72 -0.03 -49.26
N SER A 182 -3.68 -0.70 -48.60
CA SER A 182 -4.45 -1.79 -49.18
C SER A 182 -5.74 -1.33 -49.93
N THR A 183 -6.11 -0.07 -49.81
CA THR A 183 -7.31 0.50 -50.49
C THR A 183 -7.02 1.27 -51.77
N SER A 184 -5.74 1.39 -52.18
CA SER A 184 -5.35 2.21 -53.34
C SER A 184 -5.07 1.45 -54.64
N THR A 185 -5.37 0.15 -54.69
CA THR A 185 -5.14 -0.65 -55.92
C THR A 185 -6.45 -1.35 -56.39
N LYS A 186 -7.49 -0.57 -56.67
CA LYS A 186 -8.60 -0.97 -57.54
C LYS A 186 -9.16 0.27 -58.25
N LYS A 187 -8.58 0.63 -59.36
CA LYS A 187 -9.25 1.31 -60.49
C LYS A 187 -8.69 0.78 -61.78
#